data_98c737225457e3a592bd7469df55df5a
#
_entry.id   98c737225457e3a592bd7469df55df5a
#
_cell.length_a   1.000
_cell.length_b   1.000
_cell.length_c   1.000
_cell.angle_alpha   90.00
_cell.angle_beta   90.00
_cell.angle_gamma   90.00
#
_symmetry.space_group_name_H-M   'P 1'
#
loop_
_entity.id
_entity.type
_entity.pdbx_description
1 polymer ?
#
loop_
_entity_poly.entity_id
_entity_poly.type
_entity_poly.pdbx_seq_one_letter_code
_entity_poly.pdbx_strand_id
1 'polypeptide(L)'
;MDPRLRPWSEQDVDLAGIDMVVNTHLHFDHCGGNHLFAGTPIYVQRRELDDARSQDDYTIREWVDAPGVEYVPVDGEHELLPGVRLVPAPGHTDGSQIVVVENGARPVVIAGDTAVWFGELDDPETEGQLLIRGLDPELVWLAHTHEPWRPPTD
;
A
#
# COMPACT_ATOMS: atom_id res chain seq x y z
N MET A 1 5.40 6.56 21.47
CA MET A 1 6.46 6.08 20.58
C MET A 1 7.04 7.33 19.91
N ASP A 2 8.36 7.40 19.67
CA ASP A 2 8.98 8.52 18.95
C ASP A 2 9.54 7.97 17.62
N PRO A 3 8.71 7.87 16.57
CA PRO A 3 9.12 7.29 15.29
C PRO A 3 10.17 8.16 14.62
N ARG A 4 11.18 7.54 14.00
CA ARG A 4 12.25 8.24 13.29
C ARG A 4 12.48 7.62 11.93
N LEU A 5 12.66 8.48 10.93
CA LEU A 5 13.06 8.04 9.61
C LEU A 5 14.52 7.55 9.64
N ARG A 6 14.77 6.38 9.04
CA ARG A 6 16.14 5.90 8.82
C ARG A 6 16.72 6.55 7.57
N PRO A 7 18.03 6.88 7.55
CA PRO A 7 18.66 7.35 6.32
C PRO A 7 18.54 6.32 5.21
N TRP A 8 18.06 6.73 4.04
CA TRP A 8 17.93 5.84 2.88
C TRP A 8 19.27 5.30 2.39
N SER A 9 20.36 6.06 2.62
CA SER A 9 21.73 5.63 2.27
C SER A 9 22.17 4.31 2.91
N GLU A 10 21.44 3.80 3.89
CA GLU A 10 21.66 2.50 4.51
C GLU A 10 20.96 1.35 3.76
N GLN A 11 20.19 1.65 2.72
CA GLN A 11 19.46 0.67 1.91
C GLN A 11 20.20 0.49 0.57
N ASP A 12 20.32 -0.76 0.12
CA ASP A 12 20.93 -1.10 -1.20
C ASP A 12 19.91 -0.96 -2.36
N VAL A 13 19.04 0.04 -2.32
CA VAL A 13 18.03 0.30 -3.35
C VAL A 13 18.30 1.65 -4.01
N ASP A 14 18.52 1.65 -5.32
CA ASP A 14 18.61 2.86 -6.12
C ASP A 14 17.21 3.43 -6.38
N LEU A 15 16.97 4.65 -5.90
CA LEU A 15 15.72 5.38 -6.15
C LEU A 15 15.74 6.16 -7.47
N ALA A 16 16.90 6.28 -8.13
CA ALA A 16 16.97 6.92 -9.43
C ALA A 16 16.21 6.08 -10.48
N GLY A 17 15.30 6.73 -11.19
CA GLY A 17 14.50 6.07 -12.21
C GLY A 17 13.18 5.47 -11.69
N ILE A 18 12.76 5.79 -10.48
CA ILE A 18 11.40 5.54 -10.01
C ILE A 18 10.47 6.60 -10.61
N ASP A 19 9.57 6.18 -11.50
CA ASP A 19 8.67 7.08 -12.21
C ASP A 19 7.33 7.29 -11.48
N MET A 20 6.98 6.41 -10.56
CA MET A 20 5.76 6.47 -9.77
C MET A 20 5.85 5.68 -8.47
N VAL A 21 5.08 6.09 -7.48
CA VAL A 21 4.97 5.44 -6.18
C VAL A 21 3.50 5.14 -5.90
N VAL A 22 3.23 4.07 -5.18
CA VAL A 22 1.89 3.76 -4.66
C VAL A 22 1.97 3.64 -3.15
N ASN A 23 1.14 4.39 -2.44
CA ASN A 23 0.88 4.11 -1.03
C ASN A 23 -0.36 3.23 -0.91
N THR A 24 -0.23 2.11 -0.21
CA THR A 24 -1.40 1.27 0.13
C THR A 24 -2.31 1.97 1.13
N HIS A 25 -1.72 2.69 2.07
CA HIS A 25 -2.36 3.57 3.04
C HIS A 25 -1.34 4.56 3.61
N LEU A 26 -1.75 5.49 4.48
CA LEU A 26 -0.92 6.60 4.94
C LEU A 26 -0.61 6.59 6.45
N HIS A 27 -0.61 5.43 7.12
CA HIS A 27 0.00 5.36 8.43
C HIS A 27 1.49 5.72 8.34
N PHE A 28 2.06 6.23 9.43
CA PHE A 28 3.38 6.85 9.45
C PHE A 28 4.50 5.95 8.93
N ASP A 29 4.43 4.65 9.18
CA ASP A 29 5.41 3.65 8.77
C ASP A 29 5.30 3.26 7.29
N HIS A 30 4.22 3.66 6.61
CA HIS A 30 4.00 3.44 5.17
C HIS A 30 4.18 4.70 4.32
N CYS A 31 4.04 5.90 4.89
CA CYS A 31 4.21 7.15 4.16
C CYS A 31 5.49 7.93 4.52
N GLY A 32 6.21 7.52 5.57
CA GLY A 32 7.39 8.23 6.04
C GLY A 32 8.52 8.37 5.01
N GLY A 33 8.58 7.47 4.03
CA GLY A 33 9.53 7.52 2.92
C GLY A 33 9.12 8.42 1.75
N ASN A 34 7.92 8.98 1.73
CA ASN A 34 7.39 9.74 0.59
C ASN A 34 8.24 10.96 0.22
N HIS A 35 8.86 11.61 1.20
CA HIS A 35 9.77 12.75 0.99
C HIS A 35 11.00 12.42 0.11
N LEU A 36 11.35 11.14 -0.02
CA LEU A 36 12.47 10.68 -0.88
C LEU A 36 12.09 10.73 -2.38
N PHE A 37 10.80 10.83 -2.69
CA PHE A 37 10.24 10.81 -4.03
C PHE A 37 9.68 12.19 -4.42
N ALA A 38 10.34 13.27 -3.99
CA ALA A 38 9.94 14.63 -4.31
C ALA A 38 9.82 14.83 -5.83
N GLY A 39 8.66 15.31 -6.32
CA GLY A 39 8.36 15.48 -7.74
C GLY A 39 7.95 14.19 -8.48
N THR A 40 7.96 13.04 -7.81
CA THR A 40 7.43 11.77 -8.37
C THR A 40 5.96 11.60 -7.96
N PRO A 41 5.04 11.25 -8.88
CA PRO A 41 3.64 11.06 -8.54
C PRO A 41 3.44 9.87 -7.58
N ILE A 42 2.69 10.11 -6.50
CA ILE A 42 2.36 9.11 -5.47
C ILE A 42 0.86 8.84 -5.54
N TYR A 43 0.49 7.65 -5.98
CA TYR A 43 -0.90 7.23 -6.11
C TYR A 43 -1.46 6.73 -4.78
N VAL A 44 -2.61 7.25 -4.39
CA VAL A 44 -3.31 6.91 -3.15
C VAL A 44 -4.81 7.06 -3.34
N GLN A 45 -5.64 6.31 -2.62
CA GLN A 45 -7.07 6.56 -2.63
C GLN A 45 -7.37 7.95 -2.03
N ARG A 46 -8.30 8.69 -2.65
CA ARG A 46 -8.73 10.01 -2.16
C ARG A 46 -9.21 9.94 -0.71
N ARG A 47 -10.00 8.92 -0.38
CA ARG A 47 -10.48 8.69 0.98
C ARG A 47 -9.33 8.62 1.98
N GLU A 48 -8.27 7.88 1.67
CA GLU A 48 -7.09 7.73 2.53
C GLU A 48 -6.37 9.06 2.77
N LEU A 49 -6.20 9.83 1.70
CA LEU A 49 -5.54 11.14 1.78
C LEU A 49 -6.37 12.14 2.60
N ASP A 50 -7.69 12.14 2.42
CA ASP A 50 -8.60 13.00 3.16
C ASP A 50 -8.63 12.63 4.65
N ASP A 51 -8.66 11.35 4.99
CA ASP A 51 -8.60 10.87 6.37
C ASP A 51 -7.26 11.21 7.03
N ALA A 52 -6.14 10.97 6.35
CA ALA A 52 -4.80 11.30 6.86
C ALA A 52 -4.61 12.80 7.12
N ARG A 53 -5.31 13.67 6.38
CA ARG A 53 -5.25 15.13 6.55
C ARG A 53 -6.25 15.69 7.54
N SER A 54 -7.35 15.01 7.81
CA SER A 54 -8.46 15.52 8.62
C SER A 54 -8.56 14.90 10.00
N GLN A 55 -8.13 13.65 10.18
CA GLN A 55 -8.26 12.94 11.44
C GLN A 55 -7.04 13.18 12.32
N ASP A 56 -7.29 13.50 13.60
CA ASP A 56 -6.24 13.56 14.59
C ASP A 56 -5.73 12.14 14.91
N ASP A 57 -4.45 12.03 15.23
CA ASP A 57 -3.78 10.75 15.59
C ASP A 57 -3.80 9.66 14.49
N TYR A 58 -4.21 9.99 13.25
CA TYR A 58 -4.20 9.05 12.15
C TYR A 58 -2.78 8.69 11.69
N THR A 59 -1.95 9.72 11.56
CA THR A 59 -0.58 9.62 11.05
C THR A 59 0.27 10.81 11.49
N ILE A 60 1.53 10.85 11.06
CA ILE A 60 2.38 12.03 11.23
C ILE A 60 2.14 12.94 10.02
N ARG A 61 1.31 13.96 10.20
CA ARG A 61 0.85 14.86 9.12
C ARG A 61 2.01 15.52 8.37
N GLU A 62 3.07 15.90 9.06
CA GLU A 62 4.26 16.49 8.46
C GLU A 62 4.99 15.55 7.49
N TRP A 63 4.80 14.24 7.62
CA TRP A 63 5.33 13.25 6.69
C TRP A 63 4.42 13.05 5.48
N VAL A 64 3.11 13.17 5.66
CA VAL A 64 2.14 13.17 4.54
C VAL A 64 2.37 14.37 3.65
N ASP A 65 2.42 15.57 4.23
CA ASP A 65 2.56 16.82 3.50
C ASP A 65 4.03 17.33 3.47
N ALA A 66 4.99 16.42 3.40
CA ALA A 66 6.41 16.77 3.33
C ALA A 66 6.71 17.58 2.04
N PRO A 67 7.69 18.51 2.07
CA PRO A 67 8.03 19.33 0.92
C PRO A 67 8.34 18.49 -0.33
N GLY A 68 7.70 18.82 -1.45
CA GLY A 68 7.90 18.14 -2.74
C GLY A 68 7.12 16.85 -2.92
N VAL A 69 6.35 16.40 -1.95
CA VAL A 69 5.45 15.25 -2.09
C VAL A 69 4.26 15.63 -2.98
N GLU A 70 4.03 14.84 -4.03
CA GLU A 70 2.96 15.06 -5.00
C GLU A 70 2.02 13.86 -5.07
N TYR A 71 0.84 13.97 -4.44
CA TYR A 71 -0.17 12.92 -4.52
C TYR A 71 -1.01 13.00 -5.78
N VAL A 72 -1.31 11.83 -6.34
CA VAL A 72 -2.33 11.61 -7.36
C VAL A 72 -3.48 10.83 -6.69
N PRO A 73 -4.51 11.53 -6.17
CA PRO A 73 -5.63 10.87 -5.53
C PRO A 73 -6.48 10.16 -6.57
N VAL A 74 -6.75 8.87 -6.35
CA VAL A 74 -7.64 8.06 -7.19
C VAL A 74 -8.96 7.76 -6.47
N ASP A 75 -10.00 7.51 -7.23
CA ASP A 75 -11.33 7.20 -6.69
C ASP A 75 -11.74 5.81 -7.18
N GLY A 76 -11.72 4.83 -6.31
CA GLY A 76 -12.07 3.45 -6.65
C GLY A 76 -10.96 2.69 -7.37
N GLU A 77 -11.36 1.71 -8.20
CA GLU A 77 -10.40 0.93 -8.98
C GLU A 77 -9.77 1.79 -10.08
N HIS A 78 -8.46 1.64 -10.25
CA HIS A 78 -7.69 2.43 -11.21
C HIS A 78 -6.63 1.55 -11.89
N GLU A 79 -6.64 1.50 -13.22
CA GLU A 79 -5.55 0.86 -13.98
C GLU A 79 -4.35 1.82 -14.02
N LEU A 80 -3.30 1.46 -13.31
CA LEU A 80 -2.06 2.25 -13.22
C LEU A 80 -1.19 2.06 -14.45
N LEU A 81 -1.05 0.82 -14.89
CA LEU A 81 -0.34 0.37 -16.08
C LEU A 81 -1.09 -0.86 -16.65
N PRO A 82 -0.89 -1.21 -17.93
CA PRO A 82 -1.45 -2.46 -18.47
C PRO A 82 -1.10 -3.65 -17.58
N GLY A 83 -2.12 -4.30 -16.99
CA GLY A 83 -1.96 -5.42 -16.08
C GLY A 83 -1.56 -5.05 -14.64
N VAL A 84 -1.56 -3.78 -14.27
CA VAL A 84 -1.33 -3.32 -12.89
C VAL A 84 -2.47 -2.41 -12.45
N ARG A 85 -3.23 -2.84 -11.45
CA ARG A 85 -4.41 -2.13 -10.95
C ARG A 85 -4.29 -1.79 -9.48
N LEU A 86 -4.77 -0.61 -9.13
CA LEU A 86 -5.03 -0.18 -7.76
C LEU A 86 -6.49 -0.52 -7.45
N VAL A 87 -6.72 -1.22 -6.36
CA VAL A 87 -8.06 -1.67 -5.98
C VAL A 87 -8.31 -1.30 -4.52
N PRO A 88 -9.41 -0.57 -4.20
CA PRO A 88 -9.77 -0.30 -2.81
C PRO A 88 -9.93 -1.60 -2.02
N ALA A 89 -9.36 -1.64 -0.84
CA ALA A 89 -9.37 -2.80 0.04
C ALA A 89 -9.53 -2.36 1.51
N PRO A 90 -10.69 -1.81 1.87
CA PRO A 90 -10.92 -1.26 3.21
C PRO A 90 -10.91 -2.34 4.28
N GLY A 91 -10.59 -1.93 5.51
CA GLY A 91 -10.54 -2.80 6.69
C GLY A 91 -9.48 -2.34 7.68
N HIS A 92 -8.23 -2.26 7.30
CA HIS A 92 -7.17 -1.67 8.13
C HIS A 92 -7.35 -0.15 8.26
N THR A 93 -7.59 0.51 7.13
CA THR A 93 -8.15 1.85 7.05
C THR A 93 -9.30 1.87 6.05
N ASP A 94 -10.17 2.90 6.12
CA ASP A 94 -11.29 3.04 5.19
C ASP A 94 -10.83 3.36 3.76
N GLY A 95 -9.66 3.95 3.62
CA GLY A 95 -9.06 4.35 2.35
C GLY A 95 -7.94 3.42 1.87
N SER A 96 -7.70 2.28 2.52
CA SER A 96 -6.69 1.30 2.09
C SER A 96 -6.92 0.81 0.67
N GLN A 97 -5.83 0.58 -0.05
CA GLN A 97 -5.83 -0.05 -1.37
C GLN A 97 -4.74 -1.11 -1.47
N ILE A 98 -4.95 -2.03 -2.40
CA ILE A 98 -3.97 -3.04 -2.80
C ILE A 98 -3.52 -2.80 -4.24
N VAL A 99 -2.34 -3.34 -4.59
CA VAL A 99 -1.88 -3.40 -5.97
C VAL A 99 -2.06 -4.83 -6.48
N VAL A 100 -2.81 -4.97 -7.56
CA VAL A 100 -3.04 -6.25 -8.23
C VAL A 100 -2.23 -6.27 -9.52
N VAL A 101 -1.30 -7.22 -9.63
CA VAL A 101 -0.44 -7.39 -10.80
C VAL A 101 -0.85 -8.67 -11.52
N GLU A 102 -1.26 -8.56 -12.77
CA GLU A 102 -1.56 -9.72 -13.62
C GLU A 102 -0.28 -10.53 -13.87
N ASN A 103 -0.31 -11.80 -13.50
CA ASN A 103 0.81 -12.73 -13.64
C ASN A 103 0.33 -14.07 -14.19
N GLY A 104 -0.03 -14.10 -15.47
CA GLY A 104 -0.57 -15.31 -16.11
C GLY A 104 -1.97 -15.66 -15.61
N ALA A 105 -2.15 -16.87 -15.07
CA ALA A 105 -3.47 -17.37 -14.68
C ALA A 105 -3.97 -16.82 -13.32
N ARG A 106 -3.06 -16.44 -12.45
CA ARG A 106 -3.37 -15.95 -11.08
C ARG A 106 -2.58 -14.69 -10.80
N PRO A 107 -3.19 -13.65 -10.21
CA PRO A 107 -2.50 -12.40 -9.94
C PRO A 107 -1.52 -12.52 -8.77
N VAL A 108 -0.55 -11.60 -8.74
CA VAL A 108 0.23 -11.27 -7.56
C VAL A 108 -0.40 -10.04 -6.91
N VAL A 109 -0.54 -10.06 -5.59
CA VAL A 109 -1.12 -8.96 -4.83
C VAL A 109 -0.09 -8.37 -3.88
N ILE A 110 0.03 -7.03 -3.86
CA ILE A 110 0.75 -6.27 -2.85
C ILE A 110 -0.30 -5.64 -1.94
N ALA A 111 -0.41 -6.12 -0.72
CA ALA A 111 -1.56 -5.86 0.14
C ALA A 111 -1.33 -4.76 1.19
N GLY A 112 -0.07 -4.33 1.42
CA GLY A 112 0.21 -3.45 2.55
C GLY A 112 -0.26 -4.10 3.85
N ASP A 113 -1.06 -3.37 4.63
CA ASP A 113 -1.63 -3.82 5.90
C ASP A 113 -3.11 -4.22 5.79
N THR A 114 -3.63 -4.42 4.57
CA THR A 114 -4.96 -5.04 4.40
C THR A 114 -5.03 -6.38 5.15
N ALA A 115 -3.88 -7.06 5.26
CA ALA A 115 -3.60 -8.08 6.25
C ALA A 115 -2.18 -7.83 6.83
N VAL A 116 -2.02 -7.93 8.14
CA VAL A 116 -0.74 -7.69 8.83
C VAL A 116 0.05 -8.99 9.00
N TRP A 117 -0.64 -10.12 9.08
CA TRP A 117 -0.05 -11.45 9.18
C TRP A 117 -0.88 -12.50 8.42
N PHE A 118 -0.28 -13.64 8.12
CA PHE A 118 -0.87 -14.65 7.24
C PHE A 118 -2.22 -15.20 7.70
N GLY A 119 -2.42 -15.35 9.01
CA GLY A 119 -3.65 -15.87 9.55
C GLY A 119 -4.90 -15.04 9.20
N GLU A 120 -4.74 -13.74 8.98
CA GLU A 120 -5.86 -12.87 8.53
C GLU A 120 -6.27 -13.14 7.08
N LEU A 121 -5.38 -13.72 6.27
CA LEU A 121 -5.74 -14.21 4.95
C LEU A 121 -6.22 -15.66 4.98
N ASP A 122 -5.83 -16.46 5.97
CA ASP A 122 -6.33 -17.81 6.16
C ASP A 122 -7.79 -17.80 6.65
N ASP A 123 -8.14 -16.85 7.52
CA ASP A 123 -9.49 -16.63 8.06
C ASP A 123 -9.87 -15.13 7.93
N PRO A 124 -10.27 -14.68 6.72
CA PRO A 124 -10.48 -13.26 6.43
C PRO A 124 -11.78 -12.75 7.09
N GLU A 125 -11.67 -11.58 7.75
CA GLU A 125 -12.79 -10.93 8.43
C GLU A 125 -13.18 -9.59 7.81
N THR A 126 -12.21 -8.87 7.21
CA THR A 126 -12.47 -7.54 6.63
C THR A 126 -12.82 -7.63 5.15
N GLU A 127 -13.45 -6.58 4.63
CA GLU A 127 -13.80 -6.48 3.21
C GLU A 127 -12.57 -6.62 2.30
N GLY A 128 -11.47 -5.95 2.66
CA GLY A 128 -10.21 -6.03 1.91
C GLY A 128 -9.59 -7.43 1.92
N GLN A 129 -9.61 -8.13 3.06
CA GLN A 129 -9.10 -9.50 3.17
C GLN A 129 -9.96 -10.48 2.34
N LEU A 130 -11.27 -10.35 2.40
CA LEU A 130 -12.22 -11.13 1.59
C LEU A 130 -12.02 -10.87 0.10
N LEU A 131 -11.78 -9.62 -0.28
CA LEU A 131 -11.45 -9.25 -1.66
C LEU A 131 -10.18 -9.94 -2.13
N ILE A 132 -9.09 -9.91 -1.36
CA ILE A 132 -7.83 -10.57 -1.70
C ILE A 132 -8.06 -12.08 -1.92
N ARG A 133 -8.79 -12.72 -1.02
CA ARG A 133 -9.11 -14.15 -1.15
C ARG A 133 -9.94 -14.43 -2.40
N GLY A 134 -10.88 -13.56 -2.74
CA GLY A 134 -11.72 -13.67 -3.94
C GLY A 134 -10.98 -13.53 -5.26
N LEU A 135 -9.82 -12.86 -5.25
CA LEU A 135 -8.95 -12.75 -6.43
C LEU A 135 -8.20 -14.04 -6.76
N ASP A 136 -8.22 -15.04 -5.88
CA ASP A 136 -7.44 -16.29 -6.01
C ASP A 136 -5.97 -16.03 -6.40
N PRO A 137 -5.21 -15.24 -5.61
CA PRO A 137 -3.87 -14.82 -5.98
C PRO A 137 -2.87 -15.99 -5.98
N GLU A 138 -1.83 -15.92 -6.82
CA GLU A 138 -0.68 -16.82 -6.74
C GLU A 138 0.08 -16.64 -5.43
N LEU A 139 0.26 -15.37 -5.04
CA LEU A 139 0.89 -14.96 -3.79
C LEU A 139 0.47 -13.55 -3.42
N VAL A 140 0.60 -13.24 -2.12
CA VAL A 140 0.29 -11.92 -1.54
C VAL A 140 1.49 -11.43 -0.71
N TRP A 141 1.98 -10.23 -1.04
CA TRP A 141 2.99 -9.55 -0.25
C TRP A 141 2.34 -8.64 0.80
N LEU A 142 2.65 -8.88 2.08
CA LEU A 142 2.27 -8.04 3.20
C LEU A 142 3.43 -7.12 3.56
N ALA A 143 3.14 -5.96 4.18
CA ALA A 143 4.19 -4.99 4.49
C ALA A 143 5.14 -5.45 5.60
N HIS A 144 4.64 -6.18 6.59
CA HIS A 144 5.40 -6.56 7.79
C HIS A 144 5.93 -8.00 7.77
N THR A 145 5.98 -8.65 6.60
CA THR A 145 6.52 -10.00 6.45
C THR A 145 7.70 -10.03 5.49
N HIS A 146 8.59 -11.02 5.66
CA HIS A 146 9.76 -11.20 4.77
C HIS A 146 9.50 -12.23 3.66
N GLU A 147 8.36 -12.90 3.70
CA GLU A 147 7.93 -13.89 2.71
C GLU A 147 6.48 -13.58 2.29
N PRO A 148 6.07 -13.93 1.08
CA PRO A 148 4.69 -13.78 0.66
C PRO A 148 3.81 -14.86 1.25
N TRP A 149 2.57 -14.51 1.55
CA TRP A 149 1.52 -15.49 1.80
C TRP A 149 1.17 -16.22 0.50
N ARG A 150 0.88 -17.51 0.59
CA ARG A 150 0.38 -18.33 -0.52
C ARG A 150 -0.91 -19.03 -0.08
N PRO A 151 -1.92 -19.08 -0.96
CA PRO A 151 -3.12 -19.85 -0.67
C PRO A 151 -2.76 -21.29 -0.33
N PRO A 152 -3.44 -21.92 0.65
CA PRO A 152 -3.29 -23.34 0.90
C PRO A 152 -3.54 -24.13 -0.41
N THR A 153 -2.67 -25.07 -0.71
CA THR A 153 -2.90 -26.05 -1.77
C THR A 153 -3.77 -27.16 -1.22
N ASP A 154 -4.90 -27.43 -1.88
CA ASP A 154 -5.75 -28.58 -1.57
C ASP A 154 -4.99 -29.92 -1.68
#